data_bd2f35f6fb3c85a87de61513c0371abd
#
_entry.id   bd2f35f6fb3c85a87de61513c0371abd
#
_cell.length_a   1.000
_cell.length_b   1.000
_cell.length_c   1.000
_cell.angle_alpha   90.00
_cell.angle_beta   90.00
_cell.angle_gamma   90.00
#
_symmetry.space_group_name_H-M   'P 1'
#
loop_
_entity.id
_entity.type
_entity.pdbx_description
1 polymer ?
#
loop_
_entity_poly.entity_id
_entity_poly.type
_entity_poly.pdbx_seq_one_letter_code
_entity_poly.pdbx_strand_id
1 'polypeptide(L)'
;MINAREPLVDDVIGFMDGVSLPTECTSEELEQNAMYDGYTCDTAVNNVLAYGPDGKVFLCALNFPGSWTDGKLSAHFIEFIKGKIGRYKICVDQGFPRQGEAYGILVGPISKRSARRLHRDVRDYLLKISNVHTSLRQASEWGMHGLQGTFPHLKRQLPSDDNK
;
A
#
# COMPACT_ATOMS: atom_id res chain seq x y z
N MET A 1 9.31 -15.63 10.35
CA MET A 1 8.79 -15.53 8.97
C MET A 1 7.28 -15.71 9.00
N ILE A 2 6.55 -15.06 8.11
CA ILE A 2 5.08 -15.13 8.02
C ILE A 2 4.61 -16.57 7.84
N ASN A 3 5.24 -17.35 6.99
CA ASN A 3 4.93 -18.78 6.75
C ASN A 3 4.93 -19.66 8.01
N ALA A 4 5.65 -19.29 9.06
CA ALA A 4 5.67 -20.06 10.31
C ALA A 4 4.34 -19.92 11.08
N ARG A 5 3.60 -18.82 10.87
CA ARG A 5 2.30 -18.55 11.49
C ARG A 5 1.13 -18.88 10.56
N GLU A 6 1.34 -18.69 9.24
CA GLU A 6 0.29 -18.82 8.23
C GLU A 6 0.79 -19.64 7.03
N PRO A 7 0.71 -20.98 7.13
CA PRO A 7 1.21 -21.89 6.10
C PRO A 7 0.52 -21.76 4.74
N LEU A 8 -0.67 -21.12 4.70
CA LEU A 8 -1.42 -20.91 3.46
C LEU A 8 -0.87 -19.76 2.59
N VAL A 9 0.12 -19.01 3.10
CA VAL A 9 0.66 -17.84 2.43
C VAL A 9 2.17 -18.00 2.28
N ASP A 10 2.57 -18.51 1.10
CA ASP A 10 3.97 -18.76 0.78
C ASP A 10 4.69 -17.51 0.28
N ASP A 11 5.95 -17.39 0.68
CA ASP A 11 6.90 -16.38 0.19
C ASP A 11 6.50 -14.90 0.45
N VAL A 12 5.52 -14.62 1.30
CA VAL A 12 5.20 -13.25 1.70
C VAL A 12 6.19 -12.77 2.75
N ILE A 13 6.91 -11.67 2.44
CA ILE A 13 7.94 -11.08 3.31
C ILE A 13 7.44 -9.85 4.06
N GLY A 14 6.34 -9.26 3.62
CA GLY A 14 5.81 -8.06 4.27
C GLY A 14 4.51 -7.58 3.66
N PHE A 15 4.11 -6.41 4.11
CA PHE A 15 2.83 -5.74 3.76
C PHE A 15 3.15 -4.36 3.22
N MET A 16 2.40 -3.93 2.21
CA MET A 16 2.52 -2.60 1.63
C MET A 16 1.20 -1.87 1.75
N ASP A 17 1.28 -0.61 2.11
CA ASP A 17 0.13 0.27 2.20
C ASP A 17 0.50 1.69 1.75
N GLY A 18 -0.51 2.42 1.25
CA GLY A 18 -0.39 3.82 0.90
C GLY A 18 -0.64 4.71 2.12
N VAL A 19 0.12 5.79 2.23
CA VAL A 19 -0.14 6.85 3.20
C VAL A 19 -0.16 8.20 2.50
N SER A 20 -1.30 8.87 2.62
CA SER A 20 -1.47 10.24 2.17
C SER A 20 -1.21 11.17 3.34
N LEU A 21 -0.27 12.09 3.17
CA LEU A 21 0.07 13.10 4.16
C LEU A 21 -0.49 14.46 3.70
N PRO A 22 -1.40 15.07 4.47
CA PRO A 22 -1.99 16.35 4.09
C PRO A 22 -0.90 17.43 4.03
N THR A 23 -1.01 18.32 3.03
CA THR A 23 -0.11 19.46 2.85
C THR A 23 -0.90 20.77 2.83
N GLU A 24 -0.23 21.87 3.16
CA GLU A 24 -0.77 23.19 2.89
C GLU A 24 -0.92 23.40 1.38
N CYS A 25 -1.84 24.30 1.00
CA CYS A 25 -1.96 24.72 -0.40
C CYS A 25 -0.72 25.52 -0.80
N THR A 26 -0.20 25.25 -1.99
CA THR A 26 0.88 26.04 -2.56
C THR A 26 0.33 27.19 -3.40
N SER A 27 1.12 28.26 -3.56
CA SER A 27 0.80 29.38 -4.45
C SER A 27 1.01 29.06 -5.94
N GLU A 28 1.79 27.99 -6.22
CA GLU A 28 2.09 27.54 -7.56
C GLU A 28 0.95 26.66 -8.11
N GLU A 29 0.23 27.15 -9.13
CA GLU A 29 -0.97 26.48 -9.67
C GLU A 29 -0.67 25.04 -10.17
N LEU A 30 0.46 24.82 -10.85
CA LEU A 30 0.81 23.49 -11.37
C LEU A 30 1.08 22.51 -10.24
N GLU A 31 1.77 22.93 -9.20
CA GLU A 31 2.06 22.13 -8.03
C GLU A 31 0.78 21.85 -7.23
N GLN A 32 -0.05 22.87 -7.02
CA GLN A 32 -1.35 22.75 -6.37
C GLN A 32 -2.22 21.70 -7.09
N ASN A 33 -2.30 21.75 -8.41
CA ASN A 33 -3.07 20.79 -9.20
C ASN A 33 -2.49 19.38 -9.13
N ALA A 34 -1.16 19.23 -9.05
CA ALA A 34 -0.52 17.92 -8.89
C ALA A 34 -0.78 17.32 -7.50
N MET A 35 -0.79 18.14 -6.45
CA MET A 35 -0.98 17.68 -5.07
C MET A 35 -2.45 17.49 -4.69
N TYR A 36 -3.39 18.05 -5.46
CA TYR A 36 -4.81 17.95 -5.16
C TYR A 36 -5.36 16.54 -5.41
N ASP A 37 -5.89 15.92 -4.37
CA ASP A 37 -6.62 14.66 -4.46
C ASP A 37 -8.12 14.95 -4.59
N GLY A 38 -8.67 14.66 -5.76
CA GLY A 38 -10.09 14.87 -6.04
C GLY A 38 -11.04 13.94 -5.26
N TYR A 39 -10.54 12.86 -4.65
CA TYR A 39 -11.35 11.97 -3.83
C TYR A 39 -11.55 12.50 -2.41
N THR A 40 -10.49 12.99 -1.79
CA THR A 40 -10.53 13.59 -0.45
C THR A 40 -10.89 15.08 -0.48
N CYS A 41 -10.84 15.71 -1.67
CA CYS A 41 -10.99 17.16 -1.86
C CYS A 41 -9.98 17.99 -1.06
N ASP A 42 -8.76 17.47 -0.91
CA ASP A 42 -7.69 18.10 -0.13
C ASP A 42 -6.34 17.97 -0.87
N THR A 43 -5.35 18.74 -0.43
CA THR A 43 -3.97 18.64 -0.93
C THR A 43 -3.16 17.69 -0.10
N ALA A 44 -2.42 16.82 -0.76
CA ALA A 44 -1.63 15.81 -0.07
C ALA A 44 -0.41 15.35 -0.88
N VAL A 45 0.53 14.75 -0.18
CA VAL A 45 1.65 13.98 -0.73
C VAL A 45 1.40 12.51 -0.45
N ASN A 46 1.39 11.70 -1.50
CA ASN A 46 1.20 10.27 -1.40
C ASN A 46 2.54 9.54 -1.22
N ASN A 47 2.53 8.55 -0.35
CA ASN A 47 3.68 7.72 -0.06
C ASN A 47 3.26 6.26 -0.03
N VAL A 48 4.19 5.35 -0.33
CA VAL A 48 3.99 3.91 -0.22
C VAL A 48 5.04 3.36 0.73
N LEU A 49 4.60 2.64 1.75
CA LEU A 49 5.45 2.04 2.76
C LEU A 49 5.26 0.53 2.79
N ALA A 50 6.36 -0.21 2.82
CA ALA A 50 6.33 -1.65 3.00
C ALA A 50 6.90 -2.02 4.38
N TYR A 51 6.11 -2.78 5.12
CA TYR A 51 6.38 -3.20 6.49
C TYR A 51 6.72 -4.68 6.55
N GLY A 52 7.72 -5.01 7.34
CA GLY A 52 7.97 -6.39 7.74
C GLY A 52 6.96 -6.90 8.78
N PRO A 53 6.97 -8.20 9.06
CA PRO A 53 6.12 -8.80 10.08
C PRO A 53 6.45 -8.35 11.52
N ASP A 54 7.57 -7.67 11.70
CA ASP A 54 8.01 -7.02 12.93
C ASP A 54 7.54 -5.54 13.05
N GLY A 55 6.76 -5.07 12.07
CA GLY A 55 6.25 -3.70 12.01
C GLY A 55 7.26 -2.66 11.54
N LYS A 56 8.49 -3.06 11.18
CA LYS A 56 9.50 -2.13 10.67
C LYS A 56 9.30 -1.87 9.18
N VAL A 57 9.48 -0.62 8.77
CA VAL A 57 9.55 -0.23 7.37
C VAL A 57 10.86 -0.75 6.79
N PHE A 58 10.79 -1.59 5.76
CA PHE A 58 11.97 -2.08 5.05
C PHE A 58 12.11 -1.50 3.64
N LEU A 59 11.04 -0.89 3.11
CA LEU A 59 11.04 -0.24 1.83
C LEU A 59 10.03 0.90 1.82
N CYS A 60 10.38 2.01 1.17
CA CYS A 60 9.49 3.15 1.00
C CYS A 60 9.67 3.79 -0.38
N ALA A 61 8.59 4.32 -0.90
CA ALA A 61 8.56 5.20 -2.06
C ALA A 61 7.77 6.44 -1.66
N LEU A 62 8.41 7.60 -1.67
CA LEU A 62 7.94 8.81 -1.01
C LEU A 62 7.73 9.95 -2.00
N ASN A 63 6.94 10.93 -1.58
CA ASN A 63 6.78 12.23 -2.25
C ASN A 63 6.14 12.14 -3.64
N PHE A 64 5.13 11.32 -3.80
CA PHE A 64 4.32 11.30 -5.01
C PHE A 64 3.21 12.34 -4.96
N PRO A 65 2.80 12.87 -6.12
CA PRO A 65 1.66 13.77 -6.20
C PRO A 65 0.39 13.19 -5.59
N GLY A 66 -0.36 14.00 -4.82
CA GLY A 66 -1.62 13.59 -4.20
C GLY A 66 -2.68 13.14 -5.20
N SER A 67 -2.65 13.69 -6.42
CA SER A 67 -3.53 13.27 -7.52
C SER A 67 -3.29 11.85 -8.04
N TRP A 68 -2.21 11.18 -7.62
CA TRP A 68 -1.90 9.85 -8.11
C TRP A 68 -2.70 8.77 -7.38
N THR A 69 -3.32 7.89 -8.17
CA THR A 69 -4.03 6.73 -7.65
C THR A 69 -3.06 5.63 -7.20
N ASP A 70 -3.53 4.72 -6.33
CA ASP A 70 -2.77 3.53 -5.90
C ASP A 70 -2.20 2.72 -7.08
N GLY A 71 -2.94 2.67 -8.19
CA GLY A 71 -2.49 2.01 -9.41
C GLY A 71 -1.23 2.64 -10.01
N LYS A 72 -1.16 3.96 -10.01
CA LYS A 72 -0.01 4.70 -10.53
C LYS A 72 1.17 4.62 -9.57
N LEU A 73 0.92 4.74 -8.27
CA LEU A 73 1.91 4.58 -7.22
C LEU A 73 2.54 3.19 -7.24
N SER A 74 1.71 2.15 -7.37
CA SER A 74 2.18 0.76 -7.39
C SER A 74 3.05 0.45 -8.61
N ALA A 75 2.79 1.06 -9.77
CA ALA A 75 3.60 0.85 -10.96
C ALA A 75 5.06 1.29 -10.72
N HIS A 76 5.28 2.47 -10.16
CA HIS A 76 6.61 2.95 -9.80
C HIS A 76 7.29 2.08 -8.74
N PHE A 77 6.52 1.65 -7.74
CA PHE A 77 7.04 0.78 -6.69
C PHE A 77 7.46 -0.58 -7.27
N ILE A 78 6.66 -1.17 -8.16
CA ILE A 78 6.95 -2.45 -8.81
C ILE A 78 8.19 -2.34 -9.68
N GLU A 79 8.32 -1.29 -10.47
CA GLU A 79 9.52 -1.04 -11.29
C GLU A 79 10.79 -1.03 -10.43
N PHE A 80 10.71 -0.39 -9.25
CA PHE A 80 11.82 -0.34 -8.32
C PHE A 80 12.19 -1.70 -7.72
N ILE A 81 11.21 -2.54 -7.35
CA ILE A 81 11.45 -3.82 -6.67
C ILE A 81 11.61 -5.01 -7.63
N LYS A 82 11.21 -4.86 -8.88
CA LYS A 82 11.29 -5.90 -9.91
C LYS A 82 12.71 -6.45 -10.02
N GLY A 83 12.85 -7.77 -9.88
CA GLY A 83 14.14 -8.45 -9.87
C GLY A 83 14.96 -8.35 -8.57
N LYS A 84 14.53 -7.53 -7.58
CA LYS A 84 15.26 -7.38 -6.32
C LYS A 84 14.74 -8.31 -5.22
N ILE A 85 13.45 -8.61 -5.21
CA ILE A 85 12.83 -9.46 -4.19
C ILE A 85 12.79 -10.96 -4.57
N GLY A 86 13.26 -11.30 -5.77
CA GLY A 86 13.31 -12.70 -6.25
C GLY A 86 11.91 -13.35 -6.28
N ARG A 87 11.75 -14.49 -5.64
CA ARG A 87 10.47 -15.22 -5.54
C ARG A 87 9.51 -14.64 -4.48
N TYR A 88 10.00 -13.74 -3.66
CA TYR A 88 9.22 -13.20 -2.54
C TYR A 88 8.10 -12.28 -3.02
N LYS A 89 7.06 -12.15 -2.18
CA LYS A 89 5.83 -11.41 -2.47
C LYS A 89 5.56 -10.41 -1.37
N ILE A 90 4.82 -9.36 -1.72
CA ILE A 90 4.36 -8.34 -0.77
C ILE A 90 2.84 -8.38 -0.75
N CYS A 91 2.26 -8.44 0.43
CA CYS A 91 0.82 -8.40 0.62
C CYS A 91 0.32 -6.95 0.57
N VAL A 92 -0.75 -6.72 -0.21
CA VAL A 92 -1.32 -5.40 -0.46
C VAL A 92 -2.83 -5.40 -0.27
N ASP A 93 -3.42 -4.21 -0.17
CA ASP A 93 -4.85 -4.00 -0.18
C ASP A 93 -5.49 -4.27 -1.56
N GLN A 94 -6.81 -4.27 -1.60
CA GLN A 94 -7.60 -4.43 -2.82
C GLN A 94 -7.44 -3.24 -3.79
N GLY A 95 -7.10 -2.05 -3.31
CA GLY A 95 -6.83 -0.86 -4.11
C GLY A 95 -5.63 -1.01 -5.06
N PHE A 96 -4.65 -1.82 -4.68
CA PHE A 96 -3.45 -2.03 -5.48
C PHE A 96 -3.69 -3.05 -6.60
N PRO A 97 -3.29 -2.74 -7.87
CA PRO A 97 -3.37 -3.69 -8.97
C PRO A 97 -2.40 -4.86 -8.76
N ARG A 98 -2.89 -6.07 -9.07
CA ARG A 98 -2.12 -7.33 -8.93
C ARG A 98 -2.01 -8.07 -10.26
N GLN A 99 -2.23 -7.37 -11.35
CA GLN A 99 -2.15 -7.89 -12.72
C GLN A 99 -0.96 -7.25 -13.46
N GLY A 100 -0.69 -7.74 -14.66
CA GLY A 100 0.44 -7.23 -15.46
C GLY A 100 1.76 -7.44 -14.75
N GLU A 101 2.57 -6.40 -14.63
CA GLU A 101 3.89 -6.44 -14.00
C GLU A 101 3.86 -6.71 -12.49
N ALA A 102 2.73 -6.44 -11.84
CA ALA A 102 2.51 -6.75 -10.42
C ALA A 102 2.25 -8.24 -10.16
N TYR A 103 1.96 -9.02 -11.22
CA TYR A 103 1.65 -10.43 -11.08
C TYR A 103 2.85 -11.21 -10.49
N GLY A 104 2.57 -11.99 -9.47
CA GLY A 104 3.60 -12.75 -8.76
C GLY A 104 4.43 -11.94 -7.76
N ILE A 105 4.36 -10.61 -7.78
CA ILE A 105 5.04 -9.70 -6.86
C ILE A 105 4.08 -9.24 -5.76
N LEU A 106 2.90 -8.74 -6.16
CA LEU A 106 1.87 -8.29 -5.23
C LEU A 106 0.79 -9.36 -5.07
N VAL A 107 0.46 -9.68 -3.83
CA VAL A 107 -0.62 -10.59 -3.45
C VAL A 107 -1.57 -9.91 -2.47
N GLY A 108 -2.81 -10.38 -2.41
CA GLY A 108 -3.76 -9.76 -1.49
C GLY A 108 -5.14 -10.40 -1.58
N PRO A 109 -6.09 -9.93 -0.77
CA PRO A 109 -7.42 -10.50 -0.69
C PRO A 109 -8.18 -10.36 -2.02
N ILE A 110 -8.97 -11.37 -2.38
CA ILE A 110 -9.86 -11.31 -3.52
C ILE A 110 -11.14 -10.52 -3.18
N SER A 111 -11.66 -9.79 -4.16
CA SER A 111 -12.94 -9.10 -3.96
C SER A 111 -14.10 -10.11 -3.88
N LYS A 112 -15.12 -9.77 -3.09
CA LYS A 112 -16.36 -10.57 -3.01
C LYS A 112 -16.99 -10.79 -4.39
N ARG A 113 -16.91 -9.80 -5.28
CA ARG A 113 -17.41 -9.87 -6.65
C ARG A 113 -16.64 -10.90 -7.49
N SER A 114 -15.31 -10.90 -7.39
CA SER A 114 -14.46 -11.88 -8.08
C SER A 114 -14.69 -13.29 -7.55
N ALA A 115 -14.80 -13.44 -6.22
CA ALA A 115 -15.07 -14.74 -5.58
C ALA A 115 -16.39 -15.38 -6.04
N ARG A 116 -17.45 -14.58 -6.24
CA ARG A 116 -18.77 -15.09 -6.71
C ARG A 116 -18.74 -15.72 -8.10
N ARG A 117 -17.74 -15.40 -8.93
CA ARG A 117 -17.60 -15.93 -10.29
C ARG A 117 -16.85 -17.27 -10.36
N LEU A 118 -16.29 -17.73 -9.25
CA LEU A 118 -15.49 -18.95 -9.17
C LEU A 118 -16.33 -20.16 -8.82
N HIS A 119 -15.90 -21.35 -9.27
CA HIS A 119 -16.46 -22.62 -8.83
C HIS A 119 -16.39 -22.73 -7.30
N ARG A 120 -17.36 -23.40 -6.69
CA ARG A 120 -17.53 -23.45 -5.22
C ARG A 120 -16.25 -23.87 -4.49
N ASP A 121 -15.63 -24.97 -4.93
CA ASP A 121 -14.46 -25.53 -4.23
C ASP A 121 -13.25 -24.60 -4.29
N VAL A 122 -13.01 -23.99 -5.46
CA VAL A 122 -11.95 -23.00 -5.66
C VAL A 122 -12.24 -21.74 -4.87
N ARG A 123 -13.50 -21.32 -4.84
CA ARG A 123 -13.95 -20.13 -4.11
C ARG A 123 -13.68 -20.27 -2.61
N ASP A 124 -14.05 -21.40 -2.02
CA ASP A 124 -13.93 -21.61 -0.57
C ASP A 124 -12.45 -21.66 -0.15
N TYR A 125 -11.59 -22.25 -0.99
CA TYR A 125 -10.15 -22.24 -0.78
C TYR A 125 -9.55 -20.80 -0.88
N LEU A 126 -9.88 -20.07 -1.94
CA LEU A 126 -9.40 -18.70 -2.14
C LEU A 126 -9.93 -17.72 -1.10
N LEU A 127 -11.15 -17.94 -0.57
CA LEU A 127 -11.67 -17.14 0.53
C LEU A 127 -10.90 -17.37 1.82
N LYS A 128 -10.45 -18.60 2.11
CA LYS A 128 -9.57 -18.90 3.25
C LYS A 128 -8.25 -18.13 3.11
N ILE A 129 -7.58 -18.21 1.95
CA ILE A 129 -6.35 -17.45 1.69
C ILE A 129 -6.62 -15.93 1.78
N SER A 130 -7.73 -15.44 1.24
CA SER A 130 -8.13 -14.04 1.30
C SER A 130 -8.32 -13.56 2.75
N ASN A 131 -8.91 -14.36 3.62
CA ASN A 131 -9.07 -14.05 5.03
C ASN A 131 -7.70 -13.97 5.75
N VAL A 132 -6.77 -14.88 5.41
CA VAL A 132 -5.40 -14.83 5.91
C VAL A 132 -4.72 -13.53 5.47
N HIS A 133 -4.79 -13.17 4.18
CA HIS A 133 -4.25 -11.90 3.70
C HIS A 133 -4.87 -10.70 4.42
N THR A 134 -6.17 -10.71 4.69
CA THR A 134 -6.85 -9.64 5.44
C THR A 134 -6.35 -9.56 6.88
N SER A 135 -6.19 -10.69 7.55
CA SER A 135 -5.63 -10.76 8.91
C SER A 135 -4.19 -10.25 8.96
N LEU A 136 -3.37 -10.70 8.01
CA LEU A 136 -1.97 -10.28 7.90
C LEU A 136 -1.83 -8.78 7.61
N ARG A 137 -2.77 -8.18 6.86
CA ARG A 137 -2.77 -6.75 6.57
C ARG A 137 -2.93 -5.88 7.82
N GLN A 138 -3.57 -6.38 8.86
CA GLN A 138 -3.65 -5.65 10.15
C GLN A 138 -2.27 -5.27 10.70
N ALA A 139 -1.22 -6.00 10.31
CA ALA A 139 0.15 -5.65 10.69
C ALA A 139 0.63 -4.34 10.03
N SER A 140 0.21 -4.04 8.78
CA SER A 140 0.52 -2.74 8.15
C SER A 140 -0.23 -1.59 8.82
N GLU A 141 -1.49 -1.82 9.21
CA GLU A 141 -2.26 -0.83 9.96
C GLU A 141 -1.58 -0.50 11.31
N TRP A 142 -1.08 -1.51 12.01
CA TRP A 142 -0.32 -1.31 13.25
C TRP A 142 1.01 -0.58 13.00
N GLY A 143 1.72 -0.91 11.92
CA GLY A 143 2.94 -0.22 11.51
C GLY A 143 2.66 1.26 11.24
N MET A 144 1.58 1.57 10.51
CA MET A 144 1.14 2.93 10.22
C MET A 144 0.74 3.68 11.50
N HIS A 145 -0.04 3.05 12.39
CA HIS A 145 -0.39 3.64 13.67
C HIS A 145 0.84 3.92 14.54
N GLY A 146 1.82 3.00 14.54
CA GLY A 146 3.10 3.19 15.22
C GLY A 146 3.88 4.37 14.67
N LEU A 147 3.97 4.49 13.34
CA LEU A 147 4.64 5.60 12.66
C LEU A 147 4.00 6.94 13.01
N GLN A 148 2.67 7.06 12.82
CA GLN A 148 1.94 8.29 13.12
C GLN A 148 1.84 8.59 14.62
N GLY A 149 1.95 7.59 15.49
CA GLY A 149 2.01 7.76 16.94
C GLY A 149 3.36 8.29 17.38
N THR A 150 4.44 7.81 16.78
CA THR A 150 5.82 8.27 17.04
C THR A 150 6.06 9.67 16.48
N PHE A 151 5.47 9.96 15.32
CA PHE A 151 5.61 11.24 14.62
C PHE A 151 4.26 11.95 14.45
N PRO A 152 3.73 12.61 15.49
CA PRO A 152 2.41 13.23 15.45
C PRO A 152 2.28 14.33 14.36
N HIS A 153 3.38 14.90 13.92
CA HIS A 153 3.41 15.89 12.84
C HIS A 153 2.91 15.32 11.50
N LEU A 154 3.03 14.01 11.27
CA LEU A 154 2.50 13.36 10.07
C LEU A 154 0.95 13.36 9.98
N LYS A 155 0.26 13.76 11.05
CA LYS A 155 -1.20 13.95 11.08
C LYS A 155 -1.64 15.39 10.84
N ARG A 156 -0.69 16.31 10.76
CA ARG A 156 -0.95 17.73 10.49
C ARG A 156 -0.63 18.03 9.05
N GLN A 157 -1.16 19.14 8.56
CA GLN A 157 -0.76 19.65 7.25
C GLN A 157 0.74 19.98 7.26
N LEU A 158 1.44 19.40 6.31
CA LEU A 158 2.85 19.68 6.09
C LEU A 158 2.99 21.00 5.31
N PRO A 159 4.01 21.82 5.58
CA PRO A 159 4.24 23.03 4.80
C PRO A 159 4.51 22.66 3.34
N SER A 160 3.94 23.44 2.42
CA SER A 160 4.15 23.26 0.98
C SER A 160 5.35 24.05 0.45
N ASP A 161 5.70 25.14 1.12
CA ASP A 161 6.79 26.03 0.69
C ASP A 161 7.98 25.92 1.63
N ASP A 162 9.20 25.74 1.08
CA ASP A 162 10.46 25.66 1.84
C ASP A 162 10.85 26.97 2.57
N ASN A 163 10.07 28.04 2.38
CA ASN A 163 10.35 29.39 2.89
C ASN A 163 9.54 29.77 4.15
N LYS A 164 8.94 28.81 4.84
CA LYS A 164 8.22 29.10 6.10
C LYS A 164 8.84 28.42 7.33
#